data_fca65c243877de0d3cd9b46c3cf552fa
#
_entry.id   fca65c243877de0d3cd9b46c3cf552fa
#
_cell.length_a   1.000
_cell.length_b   1.000
_cell.length_c   1.000
_cell.angle_alpha   90.00
_cell.angle_beta   90.00
_cell.angle_gamma   90.00
#
_symmetry.space_group_name_H-M   'P 1'
#
loop_
_entity.id
_entity.type
_entity.pdbx_description
1 polymer ?
#
loop_
_entity_poly.entity_id
_entity_poly.type
_entity_poly.pdbx_seq_one_letter_code
_entity_poly.pdbx_strand_id
1 'polypeptide(L)'
;MVTIERKCEVLIAIQQALLGEVSSRLRAVTVYFDDNSIQFDCYYDGEILENDRESMSCVETELLAVFPETHKVTHSIRRWDFPEPIPKIRLWVYFRKE
;
A
#
# COMPACT_ATOMS: atom_id res chain seq x y z
N MET A 1 2.52 -17.40 12.97
CA MET A 1 2.39 -17.83 11.56
C MET A 1 1.19 -17.14 10.92
N VAL A 2 1.39 -16.59 9.73
CA VAL A 2 0.32 -15.90 9.01
C VAL A 2 -0.58 -16.94 8.31
N THR A 3 -1.88 -16.83 8.52
CA THR A 3 -2.86 -17.73 7.91
C THR A 3 -3.34 -17.16 6.57
N ILE A 4 -4.00 -18.00 5.76
CA ILE A 4 -4.64 -17.57 4.52
C ILE A 4 -5.75 -16.55 4.84
N GLU A 5 -6.47 -16.75 5.92
CA GLU A 5 -7.52 -15.83 6.37
C GLU A 5 -6.95 -14.45 6.68
N ARG A 6 -5.82 -14.41 7.38
CA ARG A 6 -5.13 -13.17 7.69
C ARG A 6 -4.67 -12.46 6.41
N LYS A 7 -4.13 -13.20 5.46
CA LYS A 7 -3.71 -12.67 4.18
C LYS A 7 -4.90 -12.04 3.42
N CYS A 8 -6.01 -12.75 3.34
CA CYS A 8 -7.21 -12.22 2.66
C CYS A 8 -7.73 -10.97 3.36
N GLU A 9 -7.77 -10.96 4.67
CA GLU A 9 -8.21 -9.82 5.47
C GLU A 9 -7.38 -8.57 5.16
N VAL A 10 -6.07 -8.71 5.16
CA VAL A 10 -5.15 -7.59 4.88
C VAL A 10 -5.29 -7.11 3.44
N LEU A 11 -5.31 -8.02 2.48
CA LEU A 11 -5.38 -7.64 1.07
C LEU A 11 -6.70 -6.94 0.73
N ILE A 12 -7.81 -7.43 1.25
CA ILE A 12 -9.12 -6.80 1.04
C ILE A 12 -9.16 -5.42 1.68
N ALA A 13 -8.66 -5.29 2.91
CA ALA A 13 -8.66 -4.02 3.61
C ALA A 13 -7.85 -2.96 2.85
N ILE A 14 -6.69 -3.33 2.32
CA ILE A 14 -5.85 -2.39 1.56
C ILE A 14 -6.53 -2.01 0.24
N GLN A 15 -7.14 -2.96 -0.46
CA GLN A 15 -7.84 -2.65 -1.70
C GLN A 15 -8.98 -1.68 -1.46
N GLN A 16 -9.74 -1.84 -0.39
CA GLN A 16 -10.81 -0.93 -0.05
C GLN A 16 -10.28 0.46 0.34
N ALA A 17 -9.20 0.49 1.09
CA ALA A 17 -8.58 1.75 1.50
C ALA A 17 -8.01 2.54 0.31
N LEU A 18 -7.58 1.86 -0.75
CA LEU A 18 -7.06 2.49 -1.96
C LEU A 18 -8.13 3.09 -2.87
N LEU A 19 -9.39 2.75 -2.67
CA LEU A 19 -10.48 3.28 -3.51
C LEU A 19 -10.51 4.80 -3.41
N GLY A 20 -10.40 5.46 -4.57
CA GLY A 20 -10.40 6.92 -4.64
C GLY A 20 -9.05 7.58 -4.39
N GLU A 21 -8.01 6.80 -4.06
CA GLU A 21 -6.69 7.34 -3.72
C GLU A 21 -5.61 7.03 -4.77
N VAL A 22 -5.97 6.34 -5.84
CA VAL A 22 -5.01 5.95 -6.89
C VAL A 22 -4.96 7.04 -7.96
N SER A 23 -3.79 7.64 -8.15
CA SER A 23 -3.56 8.59 -9.24
C SER A 23 -2.91 7.88 -10.43
N SER A 24 -2.88 8.56 -11.59
CA SER A 24 -2.23 8.02 -12.79
C SER A 24 -0.72 7.85 -12.62
N ARG A 25 -0.12 8.52 -11.66
CA ARG A 25 1.32 8.43 -11.37
C ARG A 25 1.69 7.31 -10.42
N LEU A 26 0.71 6.71 -9.74
CA LEU A 26 0.95 5.57 -8.87
C LEU A 26 1.20 4.33 -9.73
N ARG A 27 2.42 3.79 -9.66
CA ARG A 27 2.80 2.61 -10.44
C ARG A 27 2.41 1.30 -9.77
N ALA A 28 2.61 1.22 -8.45
CA ALA A 28 2.37 -0.02 -7.74
C ALA A 28 2.24 0.23 -6.24
N VAL A 29 1.53 -0.68 -5.58
CA VAL A 29 1.49 -0.77 -4.11
C VAL A 29 1.78 -2.22 -3.75
N THR A 30 2.76 -2.41 -2.89
CA THR A 30 3.09 -3.74 -2.36
C THR A 30 2.89 -3.74 -0.85
N VAL A 31 2.70 -4.91 -0.27
CA VAL A 31 2.42 -5.05 1.16
C VAL A 31 3.26 -6.15 1.79
N TYR A 32 3.71 -5.89 3.00
CA TYR A 32 4.28 -6.87 3.90
C TYR A 32 3.48 -6.83 5.20
N PHE A 33 3.19 -7.98 5.77
CA PHE A 33 2.41 -8.04 7.00
C PHE A 33 2.76 -9.29 7.80
N ASP A 34 2.49 -9.21 9.11
CA ASP A 34 2.53 -10.36 10.01
C ASP A 34 1.25 -10.36 10.85
N ASP A 35 1.25 -11.02 12.00
CA ASP A 35 0.02 -11.19 12.79
C ASP A 35 -0.53 -9.87 13.35
N ASN A 36 0.30 -8.87 13.55
CA ASN A 36 -0.11 -7.60 14.17
C ASN A 36 0.51 -6.36 13.54
N SER A 37 1.12 -6.47 12.38
CA SER A 37 1.67 -5.31 11.68
C SER A 37 1.38 -5.38 10.18
N ILE A 38 1.27 -4.22 9.57
CA ILE A 38 1.05 -4.05 8.14
C ILE A 38 1.94 -2.91 7.67
N GLN A 39 2.71 -3.16 6.61
CA GLN A 39 3.46 -2.10 5.94
C GLN A 39 3.16 -2.15 4.46
N PHE A 40 2.80 -1.01 3.88
CA PHE A 40 2.61 -0.94 2.44
C PHE A 40 3.57 0.09 1.84
N ASP A 41 4.08 -0.24 0.66
CA ASP A 41 5.04 0.59 -0.05
C ASP A 41 4.42 1.05 -1.37
N CYS A 42 4.48 2.35 -1.63
CA CYS A 42 3.89 2.97 -2.81
C CYS A 42 4.98 3.49 -3.73
N TYR A 43 4.88 3.14 -5.01
CA TYR A 43 5.87 3.50 -6.02
C TYR A 43 5.25 4.46 -7.03
N TYR A 44 5.82 5.65 -7.14
CA TYR A 44 5.31 6.71 -8.00
C TYR A 44 6.25 7.01 -9.17
N ASP A 45 5.66 7.30 -10.31
CA ASP A 45 6.38 7.76 -11.50
C ASP A 45 6.45 9.29 -11.44
N GLY A 46 7.67 9.83 -11.47
CA GLY A 46 7.89 11.25 -11.40
C GLY A 46 7.93 11.80 -9.98
N GLU A 47 7.85 13.10 -9.85
CA GLU A 47 7.92 13.79 -8.57
C GLU A 47 6.74 13.43 -7.68
N ILE A 48 7.04 13.17 -6.41
CA ILE A 48 6.02 12.90 -5.40
C ILE A 48 5.45 14.23 -4.93
N LEU A 49 4.14 14.40 -5.09
CA LEU A 49 3.44 15.62 -4.72
C LEU A 49 2.79 15.50 -3.35
N GLU A 50 2.42 16.63 -2.77
CA GLU A 50 1.74 16.66 -1.47
C GLU A 50 0.45 15.83 -1.50
N ASN A 51 -0.31 15.90 -2.60
CA ASN A 51 -1.53 15.09 -2.75
C ASN A 51 -1.25 13.58 -2.69
N ASP A 52 -0.09 13.15 -3.17
CA ASP A 52 0.30 11.73 -3.10
C ASP A 52 0.49 11.30 -1.64
N ARG A 53 1.14 12.16 -0.86
CA ARG A 53 1.39 11.90 0.55
C ARG A 53 0.08 11.90 1.35
N GLU A 54 -0.81 12.83 1.06
CA GLU A 54 -2.12 12.90 1.69
C GLU A 54 -2.96 11.66 1.38
N SER A 55 -2.96 11.21 0.13
CA SER A 55 -3.69 10.00 -0.28
C SER A 55 -3.23 8.78 0.50
N MET A 56 -1.93 8.59 0.63
CA MET A 56 -1.41 7.41 1.33
C MET A 56 -1.56 7.53 2.84
N SER A 57 -1.58 8.75 3.39
CA SER A 57 -1.94 8.96 4.79
C SER A 57 -3.40 8.60 5.05
N CYS A 58 -4.30 8.89 4.11
CA CYS A 58 -5.70 8.48 4.19
C CYS A 58 -5.83 6.95 4.17
N VAL A 59 -5.06 6.28 3.31
CA VAL A 59 -5.05 4.81 3.25
C VAL A 59 -4.61 4.24 4.60
N GLU A 60 -3.55 4.77 5.17
CA GLU A 60 -3.07 4.31 6.48
C GLU A 60 -4.12 4.52 7.56
N THR A 61 -4.76 5.68 7.59
CA THR A 61 -5.81 6.00 8.56
C THR A 61 -6.98 5.03 8.46
N GLU A 62 -7.40 4.69 7.24
CA GLU A 62 -8.48 3.72 7.04
C GLU A 62 -8.09 2.33 7.53
N LEU A 63 -6.85 1.91 7.30
CA LEU A 63 -6.38 0.63 7.81
C LEU A 63 -6.36 0.61 9.33
N LEU A 64 -5.93 1.70 9.96
CA LEU A 64 -5.93 1.83 11.41
C LEU A 64 -7.34 1.76 11.99
N ALA A 65 -8.35 2.22 11.25
CA ALA A 65 -9.74 2.16 11.69
C ALA A 65 -10.33 0.75 11.58
N VAL A 66 -9.83 -0.07 10.67
CA VAL A 66 -10.33 -1.43 10.42
C VAL A 66 -9.73 -2.45 11.38
N PHE A 67 -8.45 -2.27 11.74
CA PHE A 67 -7.74 -3.24 12.58
C PHE A 67 -7.70 -2.79 14.04
N PRO A 68 -7.53 -3.75 14.99
CA PRO A 68 -7.41 -3.42 16.40
C PRO A 68 -6.25 -2.47 16.70
N GLU A 69 -6.36 -1.72 17.80
CA GLU A 69 -5.34 -0.78 18.23
C GLU A 69 -3.96 -1.42 18.46
N THR A 70 -3.93 -2.73 18.68
CA THR A 70 -2.68 -3.47 18.82
C THR A 70 -1.91 -3.59 17.52
N HIS A 71 -2.55 -3.30 16.37
CA HIS A 71 -1.90 -3.36 15.07
C HIS A 71 -1.05 -2.13 14.81
N LYS A 72 0.13 -2.38 14.23
CA LYS A 72 0.99 -1.32 13.74
C LYS A 72 0.83 -1.23 12.23
N VAL A 73 0.50 -0.04 11.73
CA VAL A 73 0.36 0.21 10.30
C VAL A 73 1.33 1.31 9.90
N THR A 74 2.17 1.04 8.92
CA THR A 74 3.14 2.00 8.40
C THR A 74 3.11 1.98 6.89
N HIS A 75 3.62 3.04 6.25
CA HIS A 75 3.75 3.08 4.80
C HIS A 75 5.02 3.83 4.39
N SER A 76 5.47 3.57 3.17
CA SER A 76 6.53 4.35 2.54
C SER A 76 6.07 4.81 1.16
N ILE A 77 6.60 5.94 0.71
CA ILE A 77 6.33 6.49 -0.61
C ILE A 77 7.67 6.69 -1.28
N ARG A 78 7.82 6.09 -2.49
CA ARG A 78 9.10 6.11 -3.20
C ARG A 78 8.89 6.57 -4.63
N ARG A 79 9.80 7.42 -5.10
CA ARG A 79 9.87 7.74 -6.52
C ARG A 79 10.59 6.59 -7.23
N TRP A 80 9.94 6.05 -8.26
CA TRP A 80 10.46 4.90 -9.00
C TRP A 80 10.01 5.01 -10.44
N ASP A 81 10.77 5.78 -11.21
CA ASP A 81 10.34 6.19 -12.54
C ASP A 81 10.26 5.02 -13.52
N PHE A 82 9.21 5.03 -14.34
CA PHE A 82 9.07 4.10 -15.45
C PHE A 82 10.22 4.36 -16.45
N PRO A 83 10.88 3.35 -17.01
CA PRO A 83 10.53 1.92 -16.97
C PRO A 83 11.33 1.10 -15.95
N GLU A 84 11.88 1.71 -14.91
CA GLU A 84 12.66 1.00 -13.91
C GLU A 84 11.82 -0.10 -13.25
N PRO A 85 12.29 -1.37 -13.25
CA PRO A 85 11.52 -2.47 -12.68
C PRO A 85 11.29 -2.30 -11.18
N ILE A 86 10.04 -2.46 -10.76
CA ILE A 86 9.68 -2.39 -9.34
C ILE A 86 10.06 -3.70 -8.65
N PRO A 87 10.67 -3.64 -7.44
CA PRO A 87 11.06 -4.86 -6.72
C PRO A 87 9.86 -5.79 -6.48
N LYS A 88 10.06 -7.09 -6.73
CA LYS A 88 9.01 -8.11 -6.60
C LYS A 88 9.19 -8.99 -5.37
N ILE A 89 9.68 -8.40 -4.28
CA ILE A 89 9.98 -9.15 -3.06
C ILE A 89 8.80 -9.22 -2.08
N ARG A 90 7.73 -8.47 -2.34
CA ARG A 90 6.54 -8.40 -1.49
C ARG A 90 5.30 -8.70 -2.30
N LEU A 91 4.17 -8.88 -1.62
CA LEU A 91 2.89 -9.11 -2.29
C LEU A 91 2.43 -7.83 -2.96
N TRP A 92 1.93 -7.95 -4.18
CA TRP A 92 1.40 -6.84 -4.95
C TRP A 92 -0.08 -6.68 -4.67
N VAL A 93 -0.49 -5.44 -4.37
CA VAL A 93 -1.90 -5.10 -4.16
C VAL A 93 -2.45 -4.35 -5.36
N TYR A 94 -1.61 -3.55 -5.99
CA TYR A 94 -1.97 -2.74 -7.14
C TYR A 94 -0.77 -2.64 -8.07
N PHE A 95 -1.03 -2.73 -9.37
CA PHE A 95 -0.02 -2.47 -10.39
C PHE A 95 -0.67 -1.80 -11.58
N ARG A 96 -0.17 -0.61 -11.89
CA ARG A 96 -0.64 0.17 -13.04
C ARG A 96 -0.35 -0.59 -14.33
N LYS A 97 -1.26 -0.49 -15.31
CA LYS A 97 -1.01 -1.06 -16.63
C LYS A 97 0.11 -0.26 -17.31
N GLU A 98 1.20 -0.93 -17.56
CA GLU A 98 2.39 -0.37 -18.22
C GLU A 98 2.78 -1.22 -19.44
#